data_4d4add79b535112172a045640e6373ff
#
_entry.id   4d4add79b535112172a045640e6373ff
#
_cell.length_a   1.000
_cell.length_b   1.000
_cell.length_c   1.000
_cell.angle_alpha   90.00
_cell.angle_beta   90.00
_cell.angle_gamma   90.00
#
_symmetry.space_group_name_H-M   'P 1'
#
loop_
_entity.id
_entity.type
_entity.pdbx_description
1 polymer ?
#
loop_
_entity_poly.entity_id
_entity_poly.type
_entity_poly.pdbx_seq_one_letter_code
_entity_poly.pdbx_strand_id
1 'polypeptide(L)'
;LNARKRAGELMRDSLAHVAMGADAICFFQWRQSVSGAEAFHSAMLPHAGADTKVFRGVCELGKALKTLSDAGLQGTELERAGTAILFSAESEWATRSETLPSMKLNHWHDVRDWYRGFLDAGLRADVVPLAYDWTDYKTIVLPTVLSLSDEDVRRIADFAKAGGTVIVGYATGLVDEYFHIGLGGYPGAGNGLLRDMLGIR
;
A
#
# COMPACT_ATOMS: atom_id res chain seq x y z
N LEU A 1 -19.98 2.97 8.68
CA LEU A 1 -20.57 2.47 9.94
C LEU A 1 -19.64 2.81 11.10
N ASN A 2 -20.15 3.53 12.09
CA ASN A 2 -19.40 3.92 13.30
C ASN A 2 -19.33 2.74 14.29
N ALA A 3 -18.39 1.83 14.06
CA ALA A 3 -18.12 0.78 15.02
C ALA A 3 -17.32 1.33 16.21
N ARG A 4 -17.71 0.93 17.43
CA ARG A 4 -17.00 1.34 18.63
C ARG A 4 -15.62 0.68 18.69
N LYS A 5 -14.57 1.49 18.82
CA LYS A 5 -13.20 0.98 19.03
C LYS A 5 -13.09 0.30 20.40
N ARG A 6 -12.34 -0.79 20.45
CA ARG A 6 -11.97 -1.48 21.68
C ARG A 6 -10.96 -0.64 22.48
N ALA A 7 -10.78 -0.99 23.76
CA ALA A 7 -9.75 -0.36 24.56
C ALA A 7 -8.36 -0.57 23.94
N GLY A 8 -7.58 0.49 23.81
CA GLY A 8 -6.24 0.47 23.20
C GLY A 8 -6.21 0.48 21.66
N GLU A 9 -7.33 0.25 20.98
CA GLU A 9 -7.35 0.16 19.52
C GLU A 9 -6.99 1.49 18.85
N LEU A 10 -7.47 2.62 19.37
CA LEU A 10 -7.08 3.95 18.89
C LEU A 10 -5.57 4.16 19.00
N MET A 11 -5.01 3.83 20.16
CA MET A 11 -3.56 3.94 20.41
C MET A 11 -2.75 3.06 19.46
N ARG A 12 -3.10 1.76 19.40
CA ARG A 12 -2.43 0.80 18.52
C ARG A 12 -2.43 1.24 17.06
N ASP A 13 -3.60 1.61 16.53
CA ASP A 13 -3.76 1.97 15.13
C ASP A 13 -2.96 3.25 14.82
N SER A 14 -3.04 4.26 15.70
CA SER A 14 -2.30 5.50 15.51
C SER A 14 -0.78 5.30 15.59
N LEU A 15 -0.30 4.55 16.57
CA LEU A 15 1.14 4.28 16.70
C LEU A 15 1.65 3.37 15.58
N ALA A 16 0.81 2.48 15.02
CA ALA A 16 1.18 1.71 13.85
C ALA A 16 1.47 2.62 12.63
N HIS A 17 0.65 3.66 12.42
CA HIS A 17 0.92 4.64 11.34
C HIS A 17 2.23 5.40 11.59
N VAL A 18 2.50 5.81 12.83
CA VAL A 18 3.79 6.46 13.18
C VAL A 18 4.97 5.51 12.94
N ALA A 19 4.86 4.26 13.35
CA ALA A 19 5.89 3.24 13.12
C ALA A 19 6.13 2.95 11.63
N MET A 20 5.14 3.25 10.77
CA MET A 20 5.24 3.15 9.31
C MET A 20 5.66 4.47 8.64
N GLY A 21 6.13 5.45 9.42
CA GLY A 21 6.69 6.69 8.91
C GLY A 21 5.72 7.87 8.81
N ALA A 22 4.55 7.80 9.43
CA ALA A 22 3.66 8.97 9.48
C ALA A 22 4.20 10.03 10.45
N ASP A 23 4.31 11.27 9.96
CA ASP A 23 4.76 12.42 10.75
C ASP A 23 3.69 13.00 11.66
N ALA A 24 2.42 12.72 11.39
CA ALA A 24 1.29 13.22 12.15
C ALA A 24 0.09 12.28 12.10
N ILE A 25 -0.77 12.39 13.11
CA ILE A 25 -2.08 11.72 13.14
C ILE A 25 -3.17 12.77 13.10
N CYS A 26 -3.97 12.73 12.04
CA CYS A 26 -5.11 13.62 11.84
C CYS A 26 -6.42 12.85 12.01
N PHE A 27 -7.35 13.43 12.73
CA PHE A 27 -8.66 12.84 12.92
C PHE A 27 -9.76 13.73 12.34
N PHE A 28 -10.65 13.14 11.59
CA PHE A 28 -11.94 13.72 11.31
C PHE A 28 -12.91 13.27 12.40
N GLN A 29 -13.37 14.14 13.25
CA GLN A 29 -13.27 15.58 13.37
C GLN A 29 -12.94 15.97 14.82
N TRP A 30 -12.63 17.25 15.07
CA TRP A 30 -12.35 17.72 16.43
C TRP A 30 -13.57 17.54 17.34
N ARG A 31 -14.71 18.11 16.97
CA ARG A 31 -15.94 18.08 17.73
C ARG A 31 -17.06 17.48 16.90
N GLN A 32 -17.85 16.60 17.51
CA GLN A 32 -19.00 15.99 16.86
C GLN A 32 -20.04 17.04 16.45
N SER A 33 -20.46 17.02 15.18
CA SER A 33 -21.48 17.92 14.64
C SER A 33 -22.80 17.76 15.36
N VAL A 34 -23.50 18.87 15.66
CA VAL A 34 -24.79 18.84 16.35
C VAL A 34 -25.98 18.70 15.41
N SER A 35 -25.75 18.81 14.08
CA SER A 35 -26.80 18.75 13.07
C SER A 35 -26.24 18.32 11.71
N GLY A 36 -27.15 18.03 10.76
CA GLY A 36 -26.78 17.67 9.39
C GLY A 36 -26.37 16.21 9.24
N ALA A 37 -25.86 15.86 8.06
CA ALA A 37 -25.52 14.49 7.70
C ALA A 37 -24.42 13.89 8.58
N GLU A 38 -23.58 14.72 9.21
CA GLU A 38 -22.47 14.30 10.05
C GLU A 38 -22.78 14.25 11.54
N ALA A 39 -24.02 14.52 11.94
CA ALA A 39 -24.41 14.55 13.36
C ALA A 39 -24.10 13.24 14.11
N PHE A 40 -24.06 12.12 13.40
CA PHE A 40 -23.75 10.79 13.96
C PHE A 40 -22.34 10.30 13.64
N HIS A 41 -21.49 11.11 13.01
CA HIS A 41 -20.08 10.77 12.87
C HIS A 41 -19.37 10.87 14.20
N SER A 42 -18.40 10.00 14.43
CA SER A 42 -17.53 10.10 15.59
C SER A 42 -16.60 11.32 15.49
N ALA A 43 -16.14 11.78 16.64
CA ALA A 43 -15.18 12.87 16.74
C ALA A 43 -14.26 12.66 17.92
N MET A 44 -13.18 13.44 18.00
CA MET A 44 -12.27 13.44 19.15
C MET A 44 -13.05 13.86 20.43
N LEU A 45 -13.88 14.91 20.33
CA LEU A 45 -14.77 15.39 21.38
C LEU A 45 -16.22 15.04 21.03
N PRO A 46 -16.82 13.99 21.66
CA PRO A 46 -18.21 13.60 21.44
C PRO A 46 -19.23 14.60 21.96
N HIS A 47 -20.51 14.44 21.59
CA HIS A 47 -21.61 15.23 22.13
C HIS A 47 -21.67 15.20 23.67
N ALA A 48 -21.32 14.08 24.29
CA ALA A 48 -21.29 13.93 25.76
C ALA A 48 -20.14 14.70 26.44
N GLY A 49 -19.30 15.40 25.67
CA GLY A 49 -18.27 16.27 26.20
C GLY A 49 -16.94 15.58 26.55
N ALA A 50 -16.12 16.30 27.31
CA ALA A 50 -14.73 15.89 27.59
C ALA A 50 -14.63 14.73 28.59
N ASP A 51 -15.59 14.53 29.47
CA ASP A 51 -15.60 13.41 30.41
C ASP A 51 -16.13 12.12 29.77
N THR A 52 -15.45 11.68 28.71
CA THR A 52 -15.78 10.45 27.97
C THR A 52 -14.55 9.59 27.78
N LYS A 53 -14.75 8.28 27.61
CA LYS A 53 -13.65 7.35 27.28
C LYS A 53 -12.97 7.72 25.97
N VAL A 54 -13.71 8.24 25.00
CA VAL A 54 -13.17 8.65 23.69
C VAL A 54 -12.20 9.79 23.87
N PHE A 55 -12.62 10.88 24.52
CA PHE A 55 -11.75 12.04 24.68
C PHE A 55 -10.56 11.76 25.59
N ARG A 56 -10.73 10.97 26.65
CA ARG A 56 -9.60 10.51 27.47
C ARG A 56 -8.59 9.70 26.67
N GLY A 57 -9.06 8.78 25.81
CA GLY A 57 -8.18 8.02 24.90
C GLY A 57 -7.42 8.90 23.91
N VAL A 58 -8.05 9.96 23.40
CA VAL A 58 -7.37 10.95 22.54
C VAL A 58 -6.28 11.72 23.32
N CYS A 59 -6.57 12.11 24.56
CA CYS A 59 -5.57 12.77 25.42
C CYS A 59 -4.40 11.83 25.76
N GLU A 60 -4.66 10.54 26.01
CA GLU A 60 -3.62 9.54 26.23
C GLU A 60 -2.74 9.34 25.01
N LEU A 61 -3.35 9.28 23.80
CA LEU A 61 -2.60 9.25 22.55
C LEU A 61 -1.71 10.48 22.38
N GLY A 62 -2.24 11.69 22.65
CA GLY A 62 -1.44 12.92 22.58
C GLY A 62 -0.22 12.89 23.52
N LYS A 63 -0.40 12.36 24.75
CA LYS A 63 0.72 12.17 25.69
C LYS A 63 1.74 11.15 25.16
N ALA A 64 1.30 10.02 24.61
CA ALA A 64 2.18 9.01 24.05
C ALA A 64 3.00 9.57 22.86
N LEU A 65 2.36 10.29 21.94
CA LEU A 65 3.05 10.93 20.81
C LEU A 65 4.09 11.95 21.30
N LYS A 66 3.75 12.76 22.33
CA LYS A 66 4.71 13.68 22.94
C LYS A 66 5.90 12.93 23.54
N THR A 67 5.66 11.85 24.27
CA THR A 67 6.72 11.03 24.85
C THR A 67 7.67 10.48 23.79
N LEU A 68 7.13 10.00 22.64
CA LEU A 68 7.94 9.52 21.52
C LEU A 68 8.77 10.66 20.89
N SER A 69 8.15 11.82 20.71
CA SER A 69 8.85 13.03 20.23
C SER A 69 10.00 13.44 21.16
N ASP A 70 9.73 13.50 22.47
CA ASP A 70 10.75 13.85 23.48
C ASP A 70 11.88 12.80 23.55
N ALA A 71 11.59 11.54 23.19
CA ALA A 71 12.58 10.46 23.09
C ALA A 71 13.39 10.49 21.77
N GLY A 72 13.18 11.50 20.92
CA GLY A 72 13.96 11.72 19.71
C GLY A 72 13.41 11.07 18.44
N LEU A 73 12.14 10.59 18.45
CA LEU A 73 11.53 10.04 17.23
C LEU A 73 11.27 11.10 16.17
N GLN A 74 11.03 12.35 16.58
CA GLN A 74 10.79 13.46 15.66
C GLN A 74 12.02 13.73 14.79
N GLY A 75 11.82 13.81 13.48
CA GLY A 75 12.88 14.07 12.51
C GLY A 75 13.74 12.84 12.16
N THR A 76 13.36 11.65 12.63
CA THR A 76 13.97 10.39 12.15
C THR A 76 13.42 10.01 10.79
N GLU A 77 14.22 9.31 9.98
CA GLU A 77 13.81 8.74 8.72
C GLU A 77 13.48 7.26 8.90
N LEU A 78 12.47 6.80 8.15
CA LEU A 78 12.16 5.38 8.09
C LEU A 78 13.25 4.66 7.27
N GLU A 79 13.87 3.64 7.88
CA GLU A 79 14.83 2.83 7.15
C GLU A 79 14.14 2.06 6.03
N ARG A 80 14.59 2.24 4.79
CA ARG A 80 14.06 1.57 3.60
C ARG A 80 14.24 0.05 3.70
N ALA A 81 13.24 -0.72 3.28
CA ALA A 81 13.38 -2.17 3.15
C ALA A 81 14.29 -2.54 1.96
N GLY A 82 14.79 -3.77 1.94
CA GLY A 82 15.53 -4.28 0.78
C GLY A 82 14.62 -4.72 -0.37
N THR A 83 13.32 -4.83 -0.14
CA THR A 83 12.31 -5.31 -1.08
C THR A 83 11.21 -4.29 -1.28
N ALA A 84 10.87 -4.00 -2.53
CA ALA A 84 9.71 -3.23 -2.92
C ALA A 84 8.60 -4.13 -3.49
N ILE A 85 7.39 -3.98 -3.00
CA ILE A 85 6.18 -4.55 -3.60
C ILE A 85 5.56 -3.44 -4.44
N LEU A 86 5.53 -3.63 -5.75
CA LEU A 86 5.10 -2.58 -6.68
C LEU A 86 3.57 -2.51 -6.76
N PHE A 87 3.03 -1.34 -6.49
CA PHE A 87 1.61 -1.03 -6.63
C PHE A 87 1.37 -0.21 -7.90
N SER A 88 0.40 -0.62 -8.71
CA SER A 88 -0.07 0.10 -9.90
C SER A 88 -1.53 0.46 -9.76
N ALA A 89 -1.84 1.76 -9.80
CA ALA A 89 -3.22 2.23 -9.77
C ALA A 89 -3.99 1.78 -11.03
N GLU A 90 -3.34 1.78 -12.18
CA GLU A 90 -3.90 1.32 -13.45
C GLU A 90 -4.27 -0.17 -13.37
N SER A 91 -3.40 -1.01 -12.79
CA SER A 91 -3.69 -2.42 -12.58
C SER A 91 -4.81 -2.63 -11.56
N GLU A 92 -4.87 -1.81 -10.51
CA GLU A 92 -5.98 -1.86 -9.55
C GLU A 92 -7.33 -1.54 -10.22
N TRP A 93 -7.36 -0.51 -11.07
CA TRP A 93 -8.59 -0.19 -11.83
C TRP A 93 -8.91 -1.28 -12.86
N ALA A 94 -7.91 -1.77 -13.58
CA ALA A 94 -8.07 -2.83 -14.58
C ALA A 94 -8.59 -4.12 -13.96
N THR A 95 -8.11 -4.51 -12.77
CA THR A 95 -8.58 -5.73 -12.08
C THR A 95 -9.97 -5.61 -11.50
N ARG A 96 -10.59 -4.43 -11.53
CA ARG A 96 -12.03 -4.24 -11.22
C ARG A 96 -12.95 -4.42 -12.42
N SER A 97 -12.40 -4.64 -13.62
CA SER A 97 -13.20 -4.88 -14.84
C SER A 97 -13.89 -6.25 -14.80
N GLU A 98 -15.15 -6.29 -15.26
CA GLU A 98 -15.89 -7.54 -15.37
C GLU A 98 -15.46 -8.42 -16.57
N THR A 99 -14.56 -7.92 -17.43
CA THR A 99 -14.11 -8.59 -18.67
C THR A 99 -12.82 -9.39 -18.51
N LEU A 100 -12.36 -9.60 -17.30
CA LEU A 100 -11.12 -10.32 -17.01
C LEU A 100 -11.29 -11.84 -17.17
N PRO A 101 -10.18 -12.57 -17.41
CA PRO A 101 -10.20 -14.03 -17.47
C PRO A 101 -10.68 -14.69 -16.17
N SER A 102 -10.59 -13.98 -15.03
CA SER A 102 -11.05 -14.42 -13.73
C SER A 102 -11.46 -13.25 -12.86
N MET A 103 -12.63 -13.34 -12.25
CA MET A 103 -13.12 -12.39 -11.25
C MET A 103 -12.35 -12.47 -9.91
N LYS A 104 -11.41 -13.43 -9.79
CA LYS A 104 -10.54 -13.55 -8.61
C LYS A 104 -9.28 -12.71 -8.70
N LEU A 105 -8.97 -12.14 -9.86
CA LEU A 105 -7.85 -11.21 -10.02
C LEU A 105 -8.16 -9.93 -9.26
N ASN A 106 -7.29 -9.56 -8.34
CA ASN A 106 -7.43 -8.33 -7.56
C ASN A 106 -6.04 -7.86 -7.14
N HIS A 107 -5.55 -6.82 -7.79
CA HIS A 107 -4.21 -6.30 -7.57
C HIS A 107 -3.99 -5.86 -6.11
N TRP A 108 -4.95 -5.14 -5.51
CA TRP A 108 -4.84 -4.69 -4.12
C TRP A 108 -4.76 -5.85 -3.12
N HIS A 109 -5.57 -6.90 -3.33
CA HIS A 109 -5.53 -8.06 -2.46
C HIS A 109 -4.17 -8.77 -2.55
N ASP A 110 -3.63 -8.91 -3.76
CA ASP A 110 -2.34 -9.58 -3.97
C ASP A 110 -1.18 -8.76 -3.38
N VAL A 111 -1.18 -7.42 -3.55
CA VAL A 111 -0.20 -6.53 -2.86
C VAL A 111 -0.25 -6.73 -1.36
N ARG A 112 -1.45 -6.74 -0.77
CA ARG A 112 -1.63 -6.93 0.66
C ARG A 112 -1.18 -8.32 1.13
N ASP A 113 -1.47 -9.35 0.35
CA ASP A 113 -1.13 -10.73 0.72
C ASP A 113 0.38 -10.98 0.59
N TRP A 114 1.05 -10.41 -0.41
CA TRP A 114 2.50 -10.37 -0.48
C TRP A 114 3.11 -9.63 0.73
N TYR A 115 2.60 -8.44 1.05
CA TYR A 115 3.06 -7.68 2.21
C TYR A 115 2.90 -8.47 3.51
N ARG A 116 1.75 -9.13 3.70
CA ARG A 116 1.50 -10.01 4.85
C ARG A 116 2.48 -11.17 4.89
N GLY A 117 2.77 -11.82 3.76
CA GLY A 117 3.75 -12.91 3.67
C GLY A 117 5.13 -12.50 4.16
N PHE A 118 5.61 -11.31 3.76
CA PHE A 118 6.87 -10.75 4.27
C PHE A 118 6.80 -10.49 5.77
N LEU A 119 5.72 -9.87 6.25
CA LEU A 119 5.55 -9.56 7.67
C LEU A 119 5.52 -10.83 8.53
N ASP A 120 4.77 -11.86 8.10
CA ASP A 120 4.66 -13.15 8.80
C ASP A 120 6.00 -13.89 8.82
N ALA A 121 6.85 -13.69 7.82
CA ALA A 121 8.21 -14.22 7.76
C ALA A 121 9.24 -13.39 8.58
N GLY A 122 8.81 -12.31 9.24
CA GLY A 122 9.69 -11.38 9.96
C GLY A 122 10.59 -10.55 9.04
N LEU A 123 10.23 -10.43 7.77
CA LEU A 123 10.94 -9.64 6.76
C LEU A 123 10.21 -8.31 6.53
N ARG A 124 10.98 -7.29 6.14
CA ARG A 124 10.41 -5.98 5.78
C ARG A 124 10.30 -5.87 4.27
N ALA A 125 9.20 -5.26 3.82
CA ALA A 125 8.99 -4.84 2.45
C ALA A 125 8.27 -3.49 2.45
N ASP A 126 8.61 -2.63 1.50
CA ASP A 126 7.91 -1.37 1.26
C ASP A 126 6.91 -1.56 0.12
N VAL A 127 5.75 -0.91 0.21
CA VAL A 127 4.81 -0.83 -0.91
C VAL A 127 5.10 0.47 -1.66
N VAL A 128 5.51 0.35 -2.91
CA VAL A 128 6.02 1.46 -3.71
C VAL A 128 5.19 1.60 -4.99
N PRO A 129 4.67 2.79 -5.34
CA PRO A 129 4.00 2.97 -6.63
C PRO A 129 4.95 2.63 -7.80
N LEU A 130 4.42 1.89 -8.79
CA LEU A 130 5.18 1.50 -10.00
C LEU A 130 5.81 2.71 -10.72
N ALA A 131 5.11 3.85 -10.70
CA ALA A 131 5.56 5.08 -11.33
C ALA A 131 6.73 5.78 -10.60
N TYR A 132 7.04 5.39 -9.37
CA TYR A 132 8.10 6.01 -8.58
C TYR A 132 9.45 5.35 -8.84
N ASP A 133 10.50 5.88 -8.22
CA ASP A 133 11.83 5.27 -8.29
C ASP A 133 11.96 4.15 -7.24
N TRP A 134 12.26 2.96 -7.73
CA TRP A 134 12.48 1.75 -6.94
C TRP A 134 13.83 1.07 -7.30
N THR A 135 14.71 1.76 -8.01
CA THR A 135 15.99 1.20 -8.49
C THR A 135 16.99 0.90 -7.37
N ASP A 136 16.86 1.57 -6.22
CA ASP A 136 17.71 1.35 -5.04
C ASP A 136 17.35 0.09 -4.23
N TYR A 137 16.23 -0.58 -4.54
CA TYR A 137 15.88 -1.84 -3.89
C TYR A 137 16.72 -3.00 -4.46
N LYS A 138 16.86 -4.06 -3.68
CA LYS A 138 17.52 -5.30 -4.14
C LYS A 138 16.55 -6.24 -4.83
N THR A 139 15.30 -6.21 -4.42
CA THR A 139 14.23 -7.06 -4.92
C THR A 139 13.00 -6.24 -5.21
N ILE A 140 12.37 -6.48 -6.34
CA ILE A 140 11.04 -5.96 -6.65
C ILE A 140 10.07 -7.11 -6.84
N VAL A 141 8.84 -6.94 -6.36
CA VAL A 141 7.73 -7.88 -6.52
C VAL A 141 6.63 -7.20 -7.30
N LEU A 142 6.13 -7.85 -8.32
CA LEU A 142 5.02 -7.40 -9.17
C LEU A 142 3.79 -8.28 -8.94
N PRO A 143 2.99 -8.03 -7.89
CA PRO A 143 1.81 -8.85 -7.60
C PRO A 143 0.66 -8.46 -8.54
N THR A 144 0.33 -9.31 -9.49
CA THR A 144 -0.78 -9.09 -10.46
C THR A 144 -0.78 -7.68 -11.05
N VAL A 145 0.41 -7.19 -11.44
CA VAL A 145 0.55 -5.91 -12.16
C VAL A 145 0.07 -6.12 -13.59
N LEU A 146 -1.25 -6.15 -13.77
CA LEU A 146 -1.95 -6.54 -15.00
C LEU A 146 -1.53 -5.69 -16.19
N SER A 147 -1.48 -4.38 -15.98
CA SER A 147 -1.12 -3.40 -17.00
C SER A 147 0.31 -2.93 -16.80
N LEU A 148 1.12 -3.04 -17.85
CA LEU A 148 2.49 -2.55 -17.91
C LEU A 148 2.71 -1.86 -19.26
N SER A 149 3.18 -0.61 -19.22
CA SER A 149 3.66 0.07 -20.41
C SER A 149 4.99 -0.51 -20.92
N ASP A 150 5.33 -0.22 -22.17
CA ASP A 150 6.64 -0.58 -22.73
C ASP A 150 7.80 0.02 -21.92
N GLU A 151 7.60 1.20 -21.34
CA GLU A 151 8.58 1.86 -20.48
C GLU A 151 8.76 1.11 -19.17
N ASP A 152 7.66 0.72 -18.51
CA ASP A 152 7.72 -0.06 -17.28
C ASP A 152 8.46 -1.39 -17.47
N VAL A 153 8.18 -2.08 -18.57
CA VAL A 153 8.86 -3.35 -18.88
C VAL A 153 10.36 -3.13 -19.11
N ARG A 154 10.74 -2.05 -19.80
CA ARG A 154 12.17 -1.71 -19.97
C ARG A 154 12.85 -1.41 -18.65
N ARG A 155 12.24 -0.61 -17.78
CA ARG A 155 12.76 -0.32 -16.42
C ARG A 155 12.93 -1.59 -15.59
N ILE A 156 11.97 -2.52 -15.63
CA ILE A 156 12.05 -3.81 -14.95
C ILE A 156 13.19 -4.66 -15.52
N ALA A 157 13.31 -4.71 -16.85
CA ALA A 157 14.38 -5.47 -17.50
C ALA A 157 15.77 -4.88 -17.18
N ASP A 158 15.92 -3.58 -17.16
CA ASP A 158 17.18 -2.92 -16.83
C ASP A 158 17.54 -3.12 -15.34
N PHE A 159 16.57 -3.10 -14.44
CA PHE A 159 16.77 -3.47 -13.04
C PHE A 159 17.29 -4.92 -12.90
N ALA A 160 16.69 -5.86 -13.62
CA ALA A 160 17.16 -7.25 -13.61
C ALA A 160 18.58 -7.40 -14.18
N LYS A 161 18.88 -6.72 -15.29
CA LYS A 161 20.24 -6.69 -15.89
C LYS A 161 21.28 -6.09 -14.96
N ALA A 162 20.90 -5.11 -14.14
CA ALA A 162 21.77 -4.51 -13.14
C ALA A 162 22.01 -5.43 -11.91
N GLY A 163 21.43 -6.62 -11.88
CA GLY A 163 21.60 -7.60 -10.81
C GLY A 163 20.49 -7.60 -9.76
N GLY A 164 19.43 -6.83 -9.97
CA GLY A 164 18.25 -6.84 -9.12
C GLY A 164 17.45 -8.13 -9.27
N THR A 165 16.77 -8.55 -8.21
CA THR A 165 15.86 -9.69 -8.23
C THR A 165 14.45 -9.23 -8.56
N VAL A 166 13.83 -9.84 -9.57
CA VAL A 166 12.45 -9.55 -10.00
C VAL A 166 11.58 -10.77 -9.74
N ILE A 167 10.55 -10.59 -8.91
CA ILE A 167 9.53 -11.61 -8.65
C ILE A 167 8.26 -11.19 -9.38
N VAL A 168 7.84 -11.99 -10.36
CA VAL A 168 6.67 -11.70 -11.19
C VAL A 168 5.51 -12.59 -10.75
N GLY A 169 4.45 -11.95 -10.26
CA GLY A 169 3.23 -12.62 -9.86
C GLY A 169 2.33 -12.98 -11.04
N TYR A 170 1.30 -13.76 -10.73
CA TYR A 170 0.31 -14.20 -11.71
C TYR A 170 -0.37 -13.02 -12.42
N ALA A 171 -0.67 -13.20 -13.71
CA ALA A 171 -1.34 -12.22 -14.57
C ALA A 171 -0.62 -10.86 -14.72
N THR A 172 0.65 -10.76 -14.35
CA THR A 172 1.44 -9.55 -14.57
C THR A 172 1.76 -9.38 -16.05
N GLY A 173 1.57 -8.15 -16.59
CA GLY A 173 1.92 -7.81 -17.97
C GLY A 173 1.04 -8.45 -19.04
N LEU A 174 -0.23 -8.65 -18.75
CA LEU A 174 -1.19 -9.17 -19.76
C LEU A 174 -1.58 -8.10 -20.78
N VAL A 175 -1.71 -6.85 -20.34
CA VAL A 175 -2.14 -5.72 -21.17
C VAL A 175 -1.19 -4.54 -21.03
N ASP A 176 -1.24 -3.64 -22.02
CA ASP A 176 -0.59 -2.33 -21.96
C ASP A 176 -1.46 -1.29 -21.20
N GLU A 177 -1.01 -0.05 -21.15
CA GLU A 177 -1.71 1.07 -20.50
C GLU A 177 -3.05 1.45 -21.16
N TYR A 178 -3.32 0.97 -22.38
CA TYR A 178 -4.57 1.15 -23.11
C TYR A 178 -5.48 -0.08 -23.07
N PHE A 179 -5.10 -1.09 -22.28
CA PHE A 179 -5.79 -2.36 -22.18
C PHE A 179 -5.72 -3.23 -23.44
N HIS A 180 -4.68 -3.05 -24.26
CA HIS A 180 -4.43 -3.94 -25.40
C HIS A 180 -3.64 -5.17 -24.97
N ILE A 181 -4.05 -6.33 -25.48
CA ILE A 181 -3.32 -7.58 -25.25
C ILE A 181 -2.13 -7.66 -26.22
N GLY A 182 -0.95 -7.89 -25.67
CA GLY A 182 0.24 -8.16 -26.49
C GLY A 182 0.13 -9.52 -27.20
N LEU A 183 0.38 -9.52 -28.53
CA LEU A 183 0.32 -10.74 -29.34
C LEU A 183 1.56 -11.62 -29.10
N GLY A 184 1.43 -12.91 -29.42
CA GLY A 184 2.53 -13.88 -29.37
C GLY A 184 2.68 -14.63 -28.07
N GLY A 185 1.72 -14.52 -27.16
CA GLY A 185 1.66 -15.26 -25.88
C GLY A 185 1.87 -14.39 -24.66
N TYR A 186 1.58 -14.96 -23.49
CA TYR A 186 1.65 -14.26 -22.19
C TYR A 186 2.97 -14.49 -21.47
N PRO A 187 3.44 -13.48 -20.67
CA PRO A 187 3.01 -12.08 -20.68
C PRO A 187 3.40 -11.38 -21.97
N GLY A 188 2.49 -10.56 -22.54
CA GLY A 188 2.70 -9.88 -23.81
C GLY A 188 3.31 -8.47 -23.69
N ALA A 189 3.36 -7.91 -22.49
CA ALA A 189 3.84 -6.57 -22.24
C ALA A 189 5.27 -6.34 -22.76
N GLY A 190 5.53 -5.12 -23.24
CA GLY A 190 6.81 -4.76 -23.83
C GLY A 190 7.12 -5.50 -25.12
N ASN A 191 6.11 -5.79 -25.94
CA ASN A 191 6.25 -6.61 -27.15
C ASN A 191 6.96 -7.96 -26.91
N GLY A 192 6.66 -8.59 -25.76
CA GLY A 192 7.23 -9.87 -25.34
C GLY A 192 8.54 -9.76 -24.56
N LEU A 193 9.11 -8.58 -24.35
CA LEU A 193 10.35 -8.40 -23.59
C LEU A 193 10.23 -8.98 -22.16
N LEU A 194 9.09 -8.82 -21.50
CA LEU A 194 8.88 -9.40 -20.16
C LEU A 194 8.95 -10.94 -20.22
N ARG A 195 8.33 -11.55 -21.22
CA ARG A 195 8.37 -13.00 -21.44
C ARG A 195 9.78 -13.50 -21.72
N ASP A 196 10.51 -12.80 -22.59
CA ASP A 196 11.87 -13.14 -22.95
C ASP A 196 12.83 -13.04 -21.75
N MET A 197 12.66 -12.00 -20.91
CA MET A 197 13.39 -11.83 -19.66
C MET A 197 13.15 -12.98 -18.68
N LEU A 198 11.90 -13.46 -18.62
CA LEU A 198 11.52 -14.58 -17.75
C LEU A 198 11.93 -15.95 -18.31
N GLY A 199 12.35 -16.02 -19.58
CA GLY A 199 12.71 -17.28 -20.23
C GLY A 199 11.55 -18.23 -20.44
N ILE A 200 10.31 -17.74 -20.50
CA ILE A 200 9.09 -18.54 -20.69
C ILE A 200 8.56 -18.40 -22.12
N ARG A 201 7.89 -19.46 -22.61
CA ARG A 201 7.34 -19.54 -23.97
C ARG A 201 5.99 -20.22 -23.96
#